data_c7208c7d4428e0d9eef6be1ece6af782
#
_entry.id   c7208c7d4428e0d9eef6be1ece6af782
#
_cell.length_a   1.000
_cell.length_b   1.000
_cell.length_c   1.000
_cell.angle_alpha   90.00
_cell.angle_beta   90.00
_cell.angle_gamma   90.00
#
_symmetry.space_group_name_H-M   'P 1'
#
loop_
_entity.id
_entity.type
_entity.pdbx_description
1 polymer ?
#
loop_
_entity_poly.entity_id
_entity_poly.type
_entity_poly.pdbx_seq_one_letter_code
_entity_poly.pdbx_strand_id
1 'polypeptide(L)'
;AYGLGLKGKNKNFDGSISFEQIVELYLFNANFRQLLFTWIEQIEVNLRCRVANHFSHIYGVLGYEDPDNFNDPGYHYDFLCEIKKEISRNSKAPFVKNFKNNYTDGKIPFYALVELFSFGTLSKFYKNMKPQDKKAVATLYGVGYTYLESWVEHIAFVRNICEIGRAHF
;
A
#
# COMPACT_ATOMS: atom_id res chain seq x y z
N ALA A 1 -25.21 2.20 6.07
CA ALA A 1 -24.60 2.83 4.90
C ALA A 1 -25.52 2.77 3.68
N TYR A 2 -26.00 1.57 3.28
CA TYR A 2 -26.83 1.35 2.08
C TYR A 2 -28.20 2.07 2.10
N GLY A 3 -28.72 2.44 3.26
CA GLY A 3 -29.99 3.13 3.38
C GLY A 3 -29.93 4.65 3.28
N LEU A 4 -28.73 5.26 3.25
CA LEU A 4 -28.62 6.73 3.29
C LEU A 4 -29.06 7.43 1.99
N GLY A 5 -28.84 6.78 0.84
CA GLY A 5 -29.29 7.29 -0.47
C GLY A 5 -30.75 6.97 -0.81
N LEU A 6 -31.42 6.15 0.01
CA LEU A 6 -32.78 5.62 -0.23
C LEU A 6 -33.84 6.31 0.65
N LYS A 7 -33.43 7.30 1.44
CA LYS A 7 -34.35 8.07 2.29
C LYS A 7 -34.83 9.30 1.54
N GLY A 8 -36.14 9.40 1.37
CA GLY A 8 -36.78 10.62 0.89
C GLY A 8 -36.55 11.81 1.82
N LYS A 9 -37.04 13.02 1.44
CA LYS A 9 -36.90 14.26 2.20
C LYS A 9 -37.33 14.17 3.67
N ASN A 10 -38.22 13.23 4.02
CA ASN A 10 -38.74 13.00 5.36
C ASN A 10 -38.01 11.90 6.13
N LYS A 11 -36.82 11.47 5.70
CA LYS A 11 -36.02 10.37 6.31
C LYS A 11 -36.73 8.99 6.35
N ASN A 12 -37.88 8.84 5.73
CA ASN A 12 -38.57 7.56 5.59
C ASN A 12 -38.21 6.90 4.27
N PHE A 13 -38.18 5.57 4.27
CA PHE A 13 -38.07 4.79 3.03
C PHE A 13 -39.36 5.01 2.20
N ASP A 14 -39.19 5.35 0.95
CA ASP A 14 -40.31 5.62 0.03
C ASP A 14 -40.96 4.36 -0.56
N GLY A 15 -40.46 3.19 -0.21
CA GLY A 15 -40.96 1.91 -0.67
C GLY A 15 -40.59 1.56 -2.12
N SER A 16 -39.80 2.40 -2.77
CA SER A 16 -39.37 2.20 -4.18
C SER A 16 -38.37 1.04 -4.34
N ILE A 17 -37.74 0.61 -3.24
CA ILE A 17 -36.70 -0.41 -3.25
C ILE A 17 -37.07 -1.50 -2.22
N SER A 18 -37.09 -2.76 -2.66
CA SER A 18 -37.34 -3.89 -1.78
C SER A 18 -36.12 -4.25 -0.94
N PHE A 19 -36.35 -4.98 0.16
CA PHE A 19 -35.27 -5.49 1.00
C PHE A 19 -34.34 -6.41 0.21
N GLU A 20 -34.87 -7.23 -0.68
CA GLU A 20 -34.12 -8.13 -1.56
C GLU A 20 -33.15 -7.36 -2.45
N GLN A 21 -33.58 -6.25 -3.03
CA GLN A 21 -32.71 -5.39 -3.85
C GLN A 21 -31.56 -4.77 -3.04
N ILE A 22 -31.80 -4.43 -1.76
CA ILE A 22 -30.75 -3.95 -0.87
C ILE A 22 -29.73 -5.08 -0.59
N VAL A 23 -30.21 -6.30 -0.37
CA VAL A 23 -29.34 -7.47 -0.16
C VAL A 23 -28.52 -7.77 -1.42
N GLU A 24 -29.12 -7.74 -2.59
CA GLU A 24 -28.43 -7.95 -3.87
C GLU A 24 -27.33 -6.90 -4.09
N LEU A 25 -27.61 -5.62 -3.84
CA LEU A 25 -26.62 -4.55 -3.92
C LEU A 25 -25.47 -4.75 -2.93
N TYR A 26 -25.80 -5.20 -1.73
CA TYR A 26 -24.81 -5.54 -0.72
C TYR A 26 -23.87 -6.68 -1.18
N LEU A 27 -24.45 -7.77 -1.67
CA LEU A 27 -23.70 -8.93 -2.17
C LEU A 27 -22.85 -8.56 -3.38
N PHE A 28 -23.41 -7.78 -4.31
CA PHE A 28 -22.64 -7.24 -5.44
C PHE A 28 -21.41 -6.45 -4.97
N ASN A 29 -21.60 -5.50 -4.06
CA ASN A 29 -20.50 -4.70 -3.53
C ASN A 29 -19.45 -5.53 -2.79
N ALA A 30 -19.88 -6.56 -2.05
CA ALA A 30 -18.96 -7.47 -1.36
C ALA A 30 -18.09 -8.26 -2.35
N ASN A 31 -18.73 -8.85 -3.36
CA ASN A 31 -18.03 -9.61 -4.42
C ASN A 31 -17.11 -8.71 -5.25
N PHE A 32 -17.56 -7.50 -5.59
CA PHE A 32 -16.77 -6.54 -6.36
C PHE A 32 -15.52 -6.08 -5.58
N ARG A 33 -15.67 -5.77 -4.29
CA ARG A 33 -14.52 -5.45 -3.44
C ARG A 33 -13.53 -6.60 -3.35
N GLN A 34 -14.01 -7.84 -3.22
CA GLN A 34 -13.15 -9.01 -3.16
C GLN A 34 -12.37 -9.21 -4.46
N LEU A 35 -13.03 -9.03 -5.61
CA LEU A 35 -12.37 -9.09 -6.92
C LEU A 35 -11.27 -8.04 -7.04
N LEU A 36 -11.59 -6.78 -6.72
CA LEU A 36 -10.60 -5.68 -6.74
C LEU A 36 -9.44 -5.97 -5.81
N PHE A 37 -9.71 -6.45 -4.60
CA PHE A 37 -8.68 -6.72 -3.59
C PHE A 37 -7.69 -7.77 -4.08
N THR A 38 -8.17 -8.84 -4.74
CA THR A 38 -7.32 -9.89 -5.29
C THR A 38 -6.35 -9.36 -6.34
N TRP A 39 -6.81 -8.50 -7.25
CA TRP A 39 -5.94 -7.89 -8.27
C TRP A 39 -4.97 -6.86 -7.69
N ILE A 40 -5.43 -6.05 -6.74
CA ILE A 40 -4.60 -5.06 -6.06
C ILE A 40 -3.46 -5.74 -5.28
N GLU A 41 -3.73 -6.85 -4.61
CA GLU A 41 -2.72 -7.63 -3.90
C GLU A 41 -1.61 -8.12 -4.84
N GLN A 42 -1.96 -8.62 -6.03
CA GLN A 42 -0.98 -9.01 -7.03
C GLN A 42 -0.12 -7.85 -7.51
N ILE A 43 -0.74 -6.67 -7.74
CA ILE A 43 -0.03 -5.44 -8.12
C ILE A 43 0.92 -5.02 -6.99
N GLU A 44 0.44 -5.03 -5.75
CA GLU A 44 1.22 -4.67 -4.56
C GLU A 44 2.46 -5.55 -4.43
N VAL A 45 2.30 -6.87 -4.47
CA VAL A 45 3.43 -7.83 -4.37
C VAL A 45 4.43 -7.63 -5.50
N ASN A 46 3.95 -7.47 -6.74
CA ASN A 46 4.81 -7.27 -7.89
C ASN A 46 5.61 -5.96 -7.78
N LEU A 47 4.95 -4.85 -7.43
CA LEU A 47 5.59 -3.56 -7.25
C LEU A 47 6.62 -3.60 -6.12
N ARG A 48 6.26 -4.22 -4.99
CA ARG A 48 7.15 -4.40 -3.83
C ARG A 48 8.44 -5.11 -4.24
N CYS A 49 8.34 -6.24 -4.93
CA CYS A 49 9.50 -6.98 -5.42
C CYS A 49 10.37 -6.15 -6.36
N ARG A 50 9.77 -5.42 -7.32
CA ARG A 50 10.52 -4.61 -8.28
C ARG A 50 11.22 -3.43 -7.65
N VAL A 51 10.55 -2.74 -6.74
CA VAL A 51 11.12 -1.61 -5.99
C VAL A 51 12.25 -2.10 -5.08
N ALA A 52 12.01 -3.18 -4.31
CA ALA A 52 13.02 -3.74 -3.42
C ALA A 52 14.28 -4.18 -4.16
N ASN A 53 14.11 -4.90 -5.27
CA ASN A 53 15.22 -5.37 -6.09
C ASN A 53 16.03 -4.22 -6.68
N HIS A 54 15.34 -3.27 -7.35
CA HIS A 54 16.00 -2.12 -7.96
C HIS A 54 16.77 -1.30 -6.93
N PHE A 55 16.10 -0.89 -5.85
CA PHE A 55 16.66 -0.03 -4.84
C PHE A 55 17.85 -0.67 -4.11
N SER A 56 17.72 -1.94 -3.72
CA SER A 56 18.81 -2.67 -3.06
C SER A 56 20.01 -2.89 -3.98
N HIS A 57 19.77 -3.06 -5.28
CA HIS A 57 20.86 -3.24 -6.26
C HIS A 57 21.67 -1.95 -6.46
N ILE A 58 21.02 -0.80 -6.49
CA ILE A 58 21.66 0.50 -6.74
C ILE A 58 22.32 1.07 -5.47
N TYR A 59 21.63 1.00 -4.34
CA TYR A 59 22.04 1.70 -3.11
C TYR A 59 22.49 0.74 -1.99
N GLY A 60 22.46 -0.56 -2.24
CA GLY A 60 22.75 -1.56 -1.22
C GLY A 60 21.57 -1.83 -0.30
N VAL A 61 21.73 -2.85 0.53
CA VAL A 61 20.64 -3.37 1.38
C VAL A 61 20.21 -2.43 2.51
N LEU A 62 21.04 -1.47 2.87
CA LEU A 62 20.76 -0.44 3.88
C LEU A 62 20.63 0.97 3.27
N GLY A 63 20.64 1.09 1.95
CA GLY A 63 20.55 2.38 1.25
C GLY A 63 19.30 3.21 1.58
N TYR A 64 18.27 2.59 2.13
CA TYR A 64 17.06 3.28 2.59
C TYR A 64 17.28 4.20 3.81
N GLU A 65 18.40 4.04 4.52
CA GLU A 65 18.75 4.91 5.67
C GLU A 65 19.37 6.24 5.25
N ASP A 66 19.94 6.29 4.05
CA ASP A 66 20.64 7.46 3.54
C ASP A 66 19.68 8.42 2.81
N PRO A 67 19.47 9.65 3.34
CA PRO A 67 18.59 10.63 2.70
C PRO A 67 19.04 11.04 1.30
N ASP A 68 20.35 10.95 0.99
CA ASP A 68 20.89 11.31 -0.32
C ASP A 68 20.43 10.37 -1.44
N ASN A 69 19.86 9.22 -1.11
CA ASN A 69 19.28 8.27 -2.07
C ASN A 69 17.83 8.62 -2.47
N PHE A 70 17.26 9.70 -1.93
CA PHE A 70 15.89 10.10 -2.13
C PHE A 70 15.79 11.49 -2.78
N ASN A 71 14.60 11.81 -3.27
CA ASN A 71 14.31 13.08 -3.91
C ASN A 71 14.07 14.21 -2.88
N ASP A 72 13.39 13.90 -1.78
CA ASP A 72 13.03 14.85 -0.73
C ASP A 72 13.43 14.31 0.65
N PRO A 73 14.34 14.98 1.37
CA PRO A 73 14.80 14.57 2.70
C PRO A 73 13.70 14.63 3.78
N GLY A 74 12.72 15.53 3.65
CA GLY A 74 11.61 15.64 4.59
C GLY A 74 10.69 14.39 4.52
N TYR A 75 10.31 13.99 3.31
CA TYR A 75 9.58 12.74 3.11
C TYR A 75 10.38 11.51 3.53
N HIS A 76 11.69 11.53 3.38
CA HIS A 76 12.56 10.45 3.86
C HIS A 76 12.54 10.35 5.38
N TYR A 77 12.59 11.47 6.10
CA TYR A 77 12.50 11.48 7.55
C TYR A 77 11.16 10.91 8.04
N ASP A 78 10.04 11.32 7.45
CA ASP A 78 8.71 10.81 7.77
C ASP A 78 8.61 9.30 7.50
N PHE A 79 9.17 8.83 6.39
CA PHE A 79 9.28 7.42 6.06
C PHE A 79 10.03 6.64 7.14
N LEU A 80 11.20 7.10 7.58
CA LEU A 80 11.96 6.43 8.64
C LEU A 80 11.19 6.38 9.97
N CYS A 81 10.44 7.43 10.31
CA CYS A 81 9.58 7.44 11.49
C CYS A 81 8.44 6.41 11.38
N GLU A 82 7.82 6.26 10.20
CA GLU A 82 6.78 5.28 9.94
C GLU A 82 7.34 3.85 10.04
N ILE A 83 8.49 3.59 9.43
CA ILE A 83 9.15 2.28 9.46
C ILE A 83 9.54 1.85 10.88
N LYS A 84 10.06 2.75 11.70
CA LYS A 84 10.38 2.45 13.11
C LYS A 84 9.12 2.00 13.88
N LYS A 85 7.98 2.62 13.61
CA LYS A 85 6.69 2.21 14.20
C LYS A 85 6.28 0.82 13.71
N GLU A 86 6.39 0.54 12.41
CA GLU A 86 6.05 -0.78 11.85
C GLU A 86 6.97 -1.90 12.36
N ILE A 87 8.27 -1.67 12.46
CA ILE A 87 9.22 -2.61 13.08
C ILE A 87 8.84 -2.88 14.56
N SER A 88 8.43 -1.84 15.29
CA SER A 88 7.99 -1.98 16.68
C SER A 88 6.71 -2.81 16.79
N ARG A 89 5.71 -2.52 15.96
CA ARG A 89 4.43 -3.27 15.91
C ARG A 89 4.66 -4.74 15.58
N ASN A 90 5.58 -5.02 14.67
CA ASN A 90 5.91 -6.37 14.19
C ASN A 90 7.09 -7.02 14.95
N SER A 91 7.46 -6.47 16.11
CA SER A 91 8.64 -6.94 16.88
C SER A 91 8.59 -8.42 17.28
N LYS A 92 7.39 -9.02 17.33
CA LYS A 92 7.18 -10.45 17.61
C LYS A 92 7.28 -11.34 16.37
N ALA A 93 7.28 -10.78 15.16
CA ALA A 93 7.38 -11.56 13.93
C ALA A 93 8.73 -12.29 13.85
N PRO A 94 8.75 -13.57 13.46
CA PRO A 94 9.97 -14.39 13.49
C PRO A 94 11.12 -13.79 12.68
N PHE A 95 10.84 -13.24 11.49
CA PHE A 95 11.87 -12.65 10.65
C PHE A 95 12.43 -11.35 11.25
N VAL A 96 11.59 -10.49 11.87
CA VAL A 96 12.06 -9.27 12.54
C VAL A 96 12.99 -9.60 13.70
N LYS A 97 12.63 -10.63 14.49
CA LYS A 97 13.49 -11.13 15.58
C LYS A 97 14.82 -11.67 15.03
N ASN A 98 14.75 -12.43 13.93
CA ASN A 98 15.94 -13.00 13.32
C ASN A 98 16.93 -11.92 12.88
N PHE A 99 16.46 -10.86 12.20
CA PHE A 99 17.34 -9.77 11.80
C PHE A 99 17.91 -8.99 13.00
N LYS A 100 17.08 -8.71 14.02
CA LYS A 100 17.56 -8.02 15.24
C LYS A 100 18.61 -8.80 16.00
N ASN A 101 18.52 -10.13 16.03
CA ASN A 101 19.39 -10.97 16.84
C ASN A 101 20.67 -11.42 16.11
N ASN A 102 20.60 -11.57 14.79
CA ASN A 102 21.67 -12.21 14.02
C ASN A 102 22.51 -11.22 13.19
N TYR A 103 22.10 -9.96 13.11
CA TYR A 103 22.87 -8.93 12.39
C TYR A 103 23.47 -7.93 13.37
N THR A 104 24.73 -7.60 13.18
CA THR A 104 25.59 -6.87 14.12
C THR A 104 25.01 -5.54 14.59
N ASP A 105 24.23 -4.87 13.72
CA ASP A 105 23.61 -3.57 14.04
C ASP A 105 22.08 -3.67 14.27
N GLY A 106 21.51 -4.87 14.27
CA GLY A 106 20.06 -5.07 14.38
C GLY A 106 19.25 -4.47 13.23
N LYS A 107 19.92 -4.08 12.13
CA LYS A 107 19.30 -3.45 10.97
C LYS A 107 18.65 -4.48 10.06
N ILE A 108 17.51 -4.13 9.49
CA ILE A 108 16.77 -5.00 8.59
C ILE A 108 17.11 -4.62 7.14
N PRO A 109 17.61 -5.55 6.32
CA PRO A 109 17.86 -5.30 4.91
C PRO A 109 16.57 -4.83 4.18
N PHE A 110 16.72 -3.94 3.20
CA PHE A 110 15.56 -3.32 2.53
C PHE A 110 14.62 -4.36 1.90
N TYR A 111 15.16 -5.42 1.29
CA TYR A 111 14.34 -6.50 0.70
C TYR A 111 13.46 -7.25 1.71
N ALA A 112 13.85 -7.26 2.99
CA ALA A 112 13.04 -7.82 4.06
C ALA A 112 12.17 -6.74 4.73
N LEU A 113 12.68 -5.51 4.83
CA LEU A 113 11.97 -4.38 5.41
C LEU A 113 10.72 -4.03 4.62
N VAL A 114 10.79 -4.08 3.30
CA VAL A 114 9.68 -3.76 2.40
C VAL A 114 8.46 -4.68 2.61
N GLU A 115 8.64 -5.86 3.20
CA GLU A 115 7.52 -6.76 3.56
C GLU A 115 6.64 -6.19 4.68
N LEU A 116 7.17 -5.25 5.47
CA LEU A 116 6.40 -4.55 6.50
C LEU A 116 5.61 -3.35 5.94
N PHE A 117 5.84 -2.97 4.67
CA PHE A 117 5.16 -1.81 4.10
C PHE A 117 3.69 -2.11 3.83
N SER A 118 2.84 -1.21 4.28
CA SER A 118 1.52 -1.09 3.67
C SER A 118 1.65 -0.65 2.21
N PHE A 119 0.62 -0.87 1.39
CA PHE A 119 0.66 -0.36 0.01
C PHE A 119 0.76 1.17 -0.04
N GLY A 120 0.18 1.86 0.94
CA GLY A 120 0.34 3.31 1.10
C GLY A 120 1.79 3.72 1.39
N THR A 121 2.48 2.98 2.26
CA THR A 121 3.91 3.20 2.55
C THR A 121 4.77 2.93 1.31
N LEU A 122 4.49 1.85 0.57
CA LEU A 122 5.18 1.53 -0.67
C LEU A 122 4.97 2.63 -1.74
N SER A 123 3.75 3.15 -1.87
CA SER A 123 3.41 4.26 -2.76
C SER A 123 4.22 5.52 -2.44
N LYS A 124 4.28 5.90 -1.17
CA LYS A 124 5.07 7.05 -0.71
C LYS A 124 6.57 6.85 -0.93
N PHE A 125 7.07 5.64 -0.67
CA PHE A 125 8.46 5.29 -0.94
C PHE A 125 8.80 5.46 -2.42
N TYR A 126 7.99 4.85 -3.32
CA TYR A 126 8.17 4.99 -4.76
C TYR A 126 8.12 6.45 -5.22
N LYS A 127 7.18 7.24 -4.70
CA LYS A 127 7.04 8.67 -5.00
C LYS A 127 8.29 9.46 -4.64
N ASN A 128 8.96 9.10 -3.54
CA ASN A 128 10.18 9.79 -3.06
C ASN A 128 11.48 9.22 -3.66
N MET A 129 11.46 8.15 -4.45
CA MET A 129 12.64 7.70 -5.18
C MET A 129 13.09 8.76 -6.18
N LYS A 130 14.40 8.78 -6.50
CA LYS A 130 14.94 9.68 -7.54
C LYS A 130 14.26 9.42 -8.90
N PRO A 131 14.10 10.44 -9.76
CA PRO A 131 13.43 10.30 -11.04
C PRO A 131 13.98 9.18 -11.93
N GLN A 132 15.30 8.97 -11.92
CA GLN A 132 15.96 7.91 -12.65
C GLN A 132 15.55 6.52 -12.19
N ASP A 133 15.40 6.32 -10.88
CA ASP A 133 15.01 5.05 -10.29
C ASP A 133 13.52 4.76 -10.53
N LYS A 134 12.67 5.78 -10.37
CA LYS A 134 11.26 5.69 -10.74
C LYS A 134 11.10 5.30 -12.21
N LYS A 135 11.89 5.89 -13.11
CA LYS A 135 11.87 5.57 -14.54
C LYS A 135 12.30 4.12 -14.80
N ALA A 136 13.35 3.64 -14.13
CA ALA A 136 13.83 2.27 -14.28
C ALA A 136 12.75 1.27 -13.87
N VAL A 137 12.09 1.47 -12.72
CA VAL A 137 10.99 0.62 -12.27
C VAL A 137 9.79 0.70 -13.23
N ALA A 138 9.39 1.91 -13.68
CA ALA A 138 8.25 2.12 -14.55
C ALA A 138 8.43 1.48 -15.93
N THR A 139 9.66 1.46 -16.45
CA THR A 139 10.00 0.80 -17.72
C THR A 139 9.64 -0.69 -17.70
N LEU A 140 9.72 -1.36 -16.55
CA LEU A 140 9.33 -2.77 -16.40
C LEU A 140 7.81 -3.00 -16.57
N TYR A 141 7.02 -1.93 -16.53
CA TYR A 141 5.57 -1.92 -16.77
C TYR A 141 5.21 -1.35 -18.16
N GLY A 142 6.20 -0.89 -18.93
CA GLY A 142 5.99 -0.26 -20.23
C GLY A 142 5.31 1.11 -20.16
N VAL A 143 5.43 1.83 -19.02
CA VAL A 143 4.75 3.11 -18.80
C VAL A 143 5.72 4.21 -18.35
N GLY A 144 5.31 5.47 -18.47
CA GLY A 144 6.05 6.59 -17.90
C GLY A 144 5.97 6.60 -16.37
N TYR A 145 7.04 7.00 -15.68
CA TYR A 145 7.11 6.96 -14.22
C TYR A 145 6.08 7.86 -13.54
N THR A 146 5.69 8.98 -14.15
CA THR A 146 4.65 9.87 -13.63
C THR A 146 3.28 9.22 -13.63
N TYR A 147 2.99 8.41 -14.66
CA TYR A 147 1.76 7.61 -14.72
C TYR A 147 1.77 6.50 -13.67
N LEU A 148 2.88 5.76 -13.55
CA LEU A 148 2.99 4.70 -12.55
C LEU A 148 2.83 5.27 -11.13
N GLU A 149 3.46 6.41 -10.82
CA GLU A 149 3.32 7.11 -9.54
C GLU A 149 1.86 7.43 -9.22
N SER A 150 1.16 8.06 -10.17
CA SER A 150 -0.25 8.38 -10.03
C SER A 150 -1.13 7.12 -9.85
N TRP A 151 -0.88 6.08 -10.65
CA TRP A 151 -1.65 4.83 -10.56
C TRP A 151 -1.46 4.12 -9.22
N VAL A 152 -0.23 4.03 -8.75
CA VAL A 152 0.08 3.39 -7.46
C VAL A 152 -0.59 4.14 -6.31
N GLU A 153 -0.61 5.47 -6.34
CA GLU A 153 -1.29 6.31 -5.34
C GLU A 153 -2.82 6.06 -5.34
N HIS A 154 -3.44 6.03 -6.52
CA HIS A 154 -4.87 5.76 -6.64
C HIS A 154 -5.24 4.31 -6.26
N ILE A 155 -4.44 3.33 -6.65
CA ILE A 155 -4.67 1.93 -6.29
C ILE A 155 -4.52 1.73 -4.78
N ALA A 156 -3.55 2.38 -4.13
CA ALA A 156 -3.42 2.37 -2.68
C ALA A 156 -4.66 2.95 -1.98
N PHE A 157 -5.23 4.03 -2.53
CA PHE A 157 -6.47 4.61 -2.03
C PHE A 157 -7.67 3.64 -2.19
N VAL A 158 -7.85 3.04 -3.37
CA VAL A 158 -8.91 2.05 -3.62
C VAL A 158 -8.75 0.83 -2.70
N ARG A 159 -7.53 0.34 -2.49
CA ARG A 159 -7.24 -0.74 -1.57
C ARG A 159 -7.74 -0.43 -0.15
N ASN A 160 -7.46 0.77 0.34
CA ASN A 160 -7.89 1.20 1.66
C ASN A 160 -9.42 1.28 1.78
N ILE A 161 -10.12 1.77 0.75
CA ILE A 161 -11.60 1.77 0.71
C ILE A 161 -12.13 0.34 0.78
N CYS A 162 -11.56 -0.59 0.00
CA CYS A 162 -11.98 -1.99 0.00
C CYS A 162 -11.76 -2.65 1.37
N GLU A 163 -10.68 -2.32 2.06
CA GLU A 163 -10.34 -2.84 3.38
C GLU A 163 -11.26 -2.30 4.48
N ILE A 164 -11.51 -0.99 4.50
CA ILE A 164 -12.45 -0.37 5.44
C ILE A 164 -13.86 -0.97 5.28
N GLY A 165 -14.30 -1.19 4.04
CA GLY A 165 -15.57 -1.85 3.78
C GLY A 165 -15.66 -3.30 4.27
N ARG A 166 -14.54 -3.98 4.54
CA ARG A 166 -14.48 -5.32 5.17
C ARG A 166 -14.60 -5.25 6.70
N ALA A 167 -14.10 -4.20 7.32
CA ALA A 167 -14.04 -4.07 8.77
C ALA A 167 -15.39 -3.71 9.42
N HIS A 168 -16.41 -3.41 8.63
CA HIS A 168 -17.75 -3.05 9.11
C HIS A 168 -18.77 -4.19 9.07
N PHE A 169 -18.30 -5.46 9.04
CA PHE A 169 -19.17 -6.65 9.05
C PHE A 169 -18.70 -7.67 10.06
#